data_5b8596f8ebe6b1e72a0a2ceac1c77222
#
_entry.id   5b8596f8ebe6b1e72a0a2ceac1c77222
#
_cell.length_a   1.000
_cell.length_b   1.000
_cell.length_c   1.000
_cell.angle_alpha   90.00
_cell.angle_beta   90.00
_cell.angle_gamma   90.00
#
_symmetry.space_group_name_H-M   'P 1'
#
loop_
_entity.id
_entity.type
_entity.pdbx_description
1 polymer ?
#
loop_
_entity_poly.entity_id
_entity_poly.type
_entity_poly.pdbx_seq_one_letter_code
_entity_poly.pdbx_strand_id
1 'polypeptide(L)'
;GSWAYPEPALLKLWDVPLFSGFMYASVGSFIARVIRIFDMRFAPYPPLWMTFTLGTLIYLNFFTHHYIWDARYLLFAAMLILFVRTRFWFRIADADHWMPLPLAALLTSFFLWVAENVGTGTWLYAGADGIAMVSLAKLESWYLLLYVSFVTVTVAMRDALIPTPITKTHATSEGR
;
A
#
# COMPACT_ATOMS: atom_id res chain seq x y z
N GLY A 1 10.53 -20.37 0.48
CA GLY A 1 10.28 -19.11 1.19
C GLY A 1 11.14 -17.99 0.64
N SER A 2 10.57 -16.81 0.47
CA SER A 2 11.28 -15.68 -0.12
C SER A 2 12.11 -14.88 0.91
N TRP A 3 11.93 -15.14 2.21
CA TRP A 3 12.65 -14.45 3.29
C TRP A 3 12.94 -15.41 4.43
N ALA A 4 14.14 -15.30 5.00
CA ALA A 4 14.53 -16.00 6.22
C ALA A 4 14.89 -14.96 7.29
N TYR A 5 14.49 -15.23 8.52
CA TYR A 5 14.90 -14.48 9.69
C TYR A 5 15.91 -15.33 10.47
N PRO A 6 17.22 -15.19 10.20
CA PRO A 6 18.25 -16.06 10.80
C PRO A 6 18.41 -15.84 12.31
N GLU A 7 18.01 -14.67 12.81
CA GLU A 7 18.17 -14.35 14.22
C GLU A 7 17.20 -15.14 15.12
N PRO A 8 17.64 -15.57 16.30
CA PRO A 8 16.78 -16.19 17.28
C PRO A 8 15.74 -15.19 17.79
N ALA A 9 14.46 -15.48 17.58
CA ALA A 9 13.38 -14.72 18.17
C ALA A 9 12.65 -15.59 19.18
N LEU A 10 12.29 -15.02 20.36
CA LEU A 10 11.61 -15.70 21.44
C LEU A 10 10.25 -16.27 21.02
N LEU A 11 9.55 -15.57 20.12
CA LEU A 11 8.24 -15.97 19.62
C LEU A 11 8.29 -15.99 18.09
N LYS A 12 8.32 -17.19 17.52
CA LYS A 12 8.18 -17.46 16.09
C LYS A 12 6.99 -18.37 15.85
N LEU A 13 6.24 -18.11 14.81
CA LEU A 13 5.30 -19.04 14.22
C LEU A 13 5.94 -19.57 12.95
N TRP A 14 6.39 -20.84 12.98
CA TRP A 14 7.31 -21.41 12.01
C TRP A 14 8.59 -20.55 11.89
N ASP A 15 8.89 -20.01 10.70
CA ASP A 15 10.07 -19.20 10.46
C ASP A 15 9.81 -17.68 10.56
N VAL A 16 8.58 -17.27 10.91
CA VAL A 16 8.19 -15.87 10.97
C VAL A 16 8.08 -15.38 12.41
N PRO A 17 8.87 -14.37 12.81
CA PRO A 17 8.73 -13.74 14.12
C PRO A 17 7.36 -13.09 14.29
N LEU A 18 6.73 -13.24 15.46
CA LEU A 18 5.41 -12.65 15.74
C LEU A 18 5.41 -11.11 15.68
N PHE A 19 6.55 -10.46 15.90
CA PHE A 19 6.64 -8.99 15.78
C PHE A 19 6.34 -8.48 14.37
N SER A 20 6.47 -9.31 13.33
CA SER A 20 6.15 -8.91 11.95
C SER A 20 4.68 -8.50 11.80
N GLY A 21 3.77 -9.12 12.56
CA GLY A 21 2.37 -8.72 12.62
C GLY A 21 2.19 -7.28 13.13
N PHE A 22 2.96 -6.89 14.13
CA PHE A 22 2.95 -5.51 14.65
C PHE A 22 3.49 -4.51 13.63
N MET A 23 4.48 -4.90 12.82
CA MET A 23 4.98 -4.05 11.72
C MET A 23 3.85 -3.72 10.73
N TYR A 24 3.11 -4.72 10.27
CA TYR A 24 1.98 -4.51 9.35
C TYR A 24 0.86 -3.69 9.98
N ALA A 25 0.55 -3.92 11.24
CA ALA A 25 -0.41 -3.11 11.99
C ALA A 25 0.02 -1.64 12.09
N SER A 26 1.32 -1.39 12.25
CA SER A 26 1.90 -0.04 12.26
C SER A 26 1.73 0.67 10.93
N VAL A 27 1.92 -0.03 9.80
CA VAL A 27 1.68 0.53 8.45
C VAL A 27 0.21 0.94 8.30
N GLY A 28 -0.74 0.09 8.68
CA GLY A 28 -2.16 0.41 8.64
C GLY A 28 -2.51 1.62 9.53
N SER A 29 -1.99 1.67 10.74
CA SER A 29 -2.17 2.78 11.67
C SER A 29 -1.58 4.09 11.14
N PHE A 30 -0.41 4.03 10.50
CA PHE A 30 0.21 5.17 9.84
C PHE A 30 -0.67 5.71 8.72
N ILE A 31 -1.15 4.85 7.81
CA ILE A 31 -2.04 5.24 6.71
C ILE A 31 -3.30 5.93 7.26
N ALA A 32 -3.96 5.33 8.26
CA ALA A 32 -5.16 5.90 8.87
C ALA A 32 -4.90 7.27 9.52
N ARG A 33 -3.74 7.43 10.17
CA ARG A 33 -3.35 8.70 10.79
C ARG A 33 -3.08 9.78 9.76
N VAL A 34 -2.35 9.46 8.69
CA VAL A 34 -2.01 10.39 7.61
C VAL A 34 -3.28 10.87 6.89
N ILE A 35 -4.23 9.96 6.62
CA ILE A 35 -5.55 10.32 6.06
C ILE A 35 -6.25 11.39 6.91
N ARG A 36 -6.22 11.25 8.23
CA ARG A 36 -6.86 12.21 9.15
C ARG A 36 -6.11 13.54 9.26
N ILE A 37 -4.77 13.49 9.36
CA ILE A 37 -3.94 14.69 9.55
C ILE A 37 -4.02 15.61 8.35
N PHE A 38 -4.01 15.07 7.14
CA PHE A 38 -4.02 15.84 5.91
C PHE A 38 -5.40 15.95 5.27
N ASP A 39 -6.48 15.63 6.00
CA ASP A 39 -7.85 15.63 5.48
C ASP A 39 -7.94 14.98 4.09
N MET A 40 -7.37 13.77 3.99
CA MET A 40 -7.26 13.09 2.70
C MET A 40 -8.60 12.61 2.19
N ARG A 41 -8.84 12.81 0.90
CA ARG A 41 -10.05 12.37 0.19
C ARG A 41 -9.65 11.70 -1.12
N PHE A 42 -10.32 10.63 -1.46
CA PHE A 42 -10.07 9.83 -2.66
C PHE A 42 -11.27 9.92 -3.60
N ALA A 43 -11.12 10.57 -4.75
CA ALA A 43 -12.22 10.88 -5.66
C ALA A 43 -11.79 10.85 -7.14
N PRO A 44 -12.61 10.29 -8.07
CA PRO A 44 -13.71 9.38 -7.79
C PRO A 44 -13.18 8.02 -7.27
N TYR A 45 -13.78 7.48 -6.21
CA TYR A 45 -13.37 6.19 -5.68
C TYR A 45 -14.18 5.05 -6.33
N PRO A 46 -13.53 3.96 -6.77
CA PRO A 46 -14.22 2.81 -7.35
C PRO A 46 -15.18 2.14 -6.35
N PRO A 47 -16.16 1.36 -6.83
CA PRO A 47 -17.03 0.60 -5.95
C PRO A 47 -16.25 -0.31 -4.99
N LEU A 48 -16.61 -0.29 -3.71
CA LEU A 48 -15.89 -1.03 -2.65
C LEU A 48 -15.76 -2.52 -2.96
N TRP A 49 -16.79 -3.15 -3.53
CA TRP A 49 -16.71 -4.58 -3.87
C TRP A 49 -15.59 -4.88 -4.88
N MET A 50 -15.34 -3.99 -5.85
CA MET A 50 -14.25 -4.16 -6.82
C MET A 50 -12.88 -4.02 -6.14
N THR A 51 -12.72 -3.02 -5.29
CA THR A 51 -11.47 -2.79 -4.57
C THR A 51 -11.14 -3.93 -3.61
N PHE A 52 -12.14 -4.46 -2.91
CA PHE A 52 -11.97 -5.62 -2.03
C PHE A 52 -11.70 -6.91 -2.81
N THR A 53 -12.41 -7.16 -3.89
CA THR A 53 -12.14 -8.34 -4.74
C THR A 53 -10.71 -8.31 -5.25
N LEU A 54 -10.26 -7.18 -5.79
CA LEU A 54 -8.90 -7.04 -6.28
C LEU A 54 -7.87 -7.19 -5.14
N GLY A 55 -8.11 -6.56 -3.99
CA GLY A 55 -7.23 -6.72 -2.81
C GLY A 55 -7.13 -8.17 -2.36
N THR A 56 -8.24 -8.90 -2.35
CA THR A 56 -8.26 -10.33 -2.01
C THR A 56 -7.46 -11.15 -3.02
N LEU A 57 -7.63 -10.89 -4.32
CA LEU A 57 -6.88 -11.61 -5.37
C LEU A 57 -5.37 -11.34 -5.26
N ILE A 58 -4.96 -10.10 -4.99
CA ILE A 58 -3.56 -9.75 -4.75
C ILE A 58 -3.02 -10.52 -3.54
N TYR A 59 -3.77 -10.52 -2.44
CA TYR A 59 -3.38 -11.23 -1.22
C TYR A 59 -3.25 -12.73 -1.45
N LEU A 60 -4.22 -13.35 -2.12
CA LEU A 60 -4.16 -14.76 -2.47
C LEU A 60 -2.97 -15.08 -3.38
N ASN A 61 -2.73 -14.26 -4.42
CA ASN A 61 -1.59 -14.47 -5.31
C ASN A 61 -0.26 -14.40 -4.56
N PHE A 62 -0.16 -13.53 -3.55
CA PHE A 62 1.06 -13.42 -2.73
C PHE A 62 1.43 -14.73 -2.03
N PHE A 63 0.45 -15.54 -1.61
CA PHE A 63 0.71 -16.83 -0.98
C PHE A 63 0.79 -17.99 -1.98
N THR A 64 0.09 -17.90 -3.10
CA THR A 64 -0.09 -19.03 -4.02
C THR A 64 0.87 -19.02 -5.21
N HIS A 65 1.54 -17.90 -5.51
CA HIS A 65 2.41 -17.75 -6.69
C HIS A 65 3.58 -18.75 -6.75
N HIS A 66 3.92 -19.39 -5.63
CA HIS A 66 4.92 -20.46 -5.60
C HIS A 66 4.40 -21.82 -6.08
N TYR A 67 3.07 -21.98 -6.14
CA TYR A 67 2.41 -23.25 -6.45
C TYR A 67 1.62 -23.20 -7.74
N ILE A 68 1.17 -22.02 -8.14
CA ILE A 68 0.37 -21.78 -9.35
C ILE A 68 0.99 -20.63 -10.15
N TRP A 69 0.42 -20.36 -11.32
CA TRP A 69 0.84 -19.25 -12.15
C TRP A 69 0.79 -17.90 -11.41
N ASP A 70 1.88 -17.15 -11.51
CA ASP A 70 1.99 -15.83 -10.88
C ASP A 70 1.23 -14.78 -11.70
N ALA A 71 0.11 -14.32 -11.17
CA ALA A 71 -0.76 -13.33 -11.78
C ALA A 71 -0.33 -11.88 -11.49
N ARG A 72 0.84 -11.64 -10.91
CA ARG A 72 1.32 -10.34 -10.40
C ARG A 72 1.15 -9.21 -11.40
N TYR A 73 1.60 -9.39 -12.64
CA TYR A 73 1.50 -8.36 -13.68
C TYR A 73 0.07 -8.07 -14.10
N LEU A 74 -0.78 -9.10 -14.14
CA LEU A 74 -2.21 -8.93 -14.43
C LEU A 74 -2.90 -8.14 -13.31
N LEU A 75 -2.62 -8.48 -12.06
CA LEU A 75 -3.16 -7.79 -10.89
C LEU A 75 -2.68 -6.34 -10.80
N PHE A 76 -1.41 -6.09 -11.14
CA PHE A 76 -0.86 -4.75 -11.25
C PHE A 76 -1.59 -3.93 -12.33
N ALA A 77 -1.78 -4.48 -13.51
CA ALA A 77 -2.52 -3.83 -14.58
C ALA A 77 -3.99 -3.55 -14.19
N ALA A 78 -4.64 -4.54 -13.57
CA ALA A 78 -6.01 -4.39 -13.08
C ALA A 78 -6.13 -3.25 -12.04
N MET A 79 -5.15 -3.13 -11.12
CA MET A 79 -5.11 -2.07 -10.14
C MET A 79 -4.91 -0.70 -10.80
N LEU A 80 -4.01 -0.57 -11.77
CA LEU A 80 -3.82 0.68 -12.52
C LEU A 80 -5.11 1.09 -13.24
N ILE A 81 -5.78 0.16 -13.92
CA ILE A 81 -7.03 0.43 -14.65
C ILE A 81 -8.13 0.87 -13.66
N LEU A 82 -8.27 0.18 -12.53
CA LEU A 82 -9.29 0.48 -11.54
C LEU A 82 -9.15 1.88 -10.95
N PHE A 83 -7.91 2.32 -10.71
CA PHE A 83 -7.63 3.59 -10.03
C PHE A 83 -7.10 4.70 -10.95
N VAL A 84 -7.02 4.48 -12.27
CA VAL A 84 -6.47 5.48 -13.22
C VAL A 84 -7.15 6.84 -13.11
N ARG A 85 -8.44 6.88 -12.78
CA ARG A 85 -9.22 8.12 -12.64
C ARG A 85 -9.24 8.66 -11.22
N THR A 86 -8.83 7.88 -10.22
CA THR A 86 -8.89 8.27 -8.82
C THR A 86 -7.76 9.24 -8.49
N ARG A 87 -8.14 10.37 -7.95
CA ARG A 87 -7.24 11.39 -7.41
C ARG A 87 -7.25 11.32 -5.90
N PHE A 88 -6.10 11.45 -5.34
CA PHE A 88 -5.88 11.60 -3.93
C PHE A 88 -5.76 13.11 -3.63
N TRP A 89 -6.70 13.63 -2.86
CA TRP A 89 -6.75 15.01 -2.42
C TRP A 89 -6.23 15.12 -1.01
N PHE A 90 -5.46 16.13 -0.70
CA PHE A 90 -4.90 16.36 0.62
C PHE A 90 -4.75 17.84 0.88
N ARG A 91 -4.84 18.23 2.17
CA ARG A 91 -4.74 19.62 2.61
C ARG A 91 -3.40 19.87 3.28
N ILE A 92 -2.72 20.93 2.84
CA ILE A 92 -1.50 21.47 3.46
C ILE A 92 -1.78 22.93 3.77
N ALA A 93 -1.72 23.31 5.05
CA ALA A 93 -2.21 24.60 5.54
C ALA A 93 -3.65 24.85 5.06
N ASP A 94 -3.92 25.92 4.36
CA ASP A 94 -5.26 26.29 3.87
C ASP A 94 -5.47 25.94 2.39
N ALA A 95 -4.56 25.18 1.77
CA ALA A 95 -4.63 24.84 0.34
C ALA A 95 -4.89 23.36 0.12
N ASP A 96 -5.85 23.06 -0.76
CA ASP A 96 -6.12 21.71 -1.25
C ASP A 96 -5.21 21.38 -2.45
N HIS A 97 -4.48 20.28 -2.32
CA HIS A 97 -3.63 19.71 -3.36
C HIS A 97 -4.16 18.35 -3.80
N TRP A 98 -3.74 17.91 -4.97
CA TRP A 98 -4.10 16.57 -5.45
C TRP A 98 -2.99 15.96 -6.30
N MET A 99 -2.97 14.63 -6.35
CA MET A 99 -2.19 13.85 -7.30
C MET A 99 -2.94 12.57 -7.71
N PRO A 100 -2.60 11.95 -8.86
CA PRO A 100 -3.15 10.64 -9.21
C PRO A 100 -2.82 9.61 -8.14
N LEU A 101 -3.81 8.82 -7.71
CA LEU A 101 -3.59 7.80 -6.69
C LEU A 101 -2.53 6.76 -7.10
N PRO A 102 -2.47 6.27 -8.37
CA PRO A 102 -1.40 5.39 -8.80
C PRO A 102 0.00 5.97 -8.64
N LEU A 103 0.16 7.28 -8.88
CA LEU A 103 1.44 7.96 -8.68
C LEU A 103 1.80 8.05 -7.20
N ALA A 104 0.85 8.39 -6.33
CA ALA A 104 1.08 8.41 -4.89
C ALA A 104 1.51 7.03 -4.37
N ALA A 105 0.85 5.97 -4.84
CA ALA A 105 1.21 4.60 -4.49
C ALA A 105 2.61 4.22 -4.99
N LEU A 106 2.97 4.62 -6.22
CA LEU A 106 4.31 4.38 -6.78
C LEU A 106 5.40 5.07 -5.96
N LEU A 107 5.22 6.34 -5.63
CA LEU A 107 6.18 7.09 -4.82
C LEU A 107 6.34 6.48 -3.43
N THR A 108 5.24 6.11 -2.78
CA THR A 108 5.29 5.46 -1.46
C THR A 108 6.00 4.11 -1.54
N SER A 109 5.70 3.29 -2.54
CA SER A 109 6.36 1.99 -2.75
C SER A 109 7.83 2.14 -3.05
N PHE A 110 8.21 3.16 -3.81
CA PHE A 110 9.61 3.48 -4.10
C PHE A 110 10.39 3.81 -2.81
N PHE A 111 9.84 4.66 -1.95
CA PHE A 111 10.50 4.98 -0.68
C PHE A 111 10.55 3.78 0.28
N LEU A 112 9.54 2.93 0.29
CA LEU A 112 9.58 1.66 1.03
C LEU A 112 10.67 0.73 0.49
N TRP A 113 10.79 0.62 -0.82
CA TRP A 113 11.85 -0.15 -1.46
C TRP A 113 13.25 0.40 -1.14
N VAL A 114 13.43 1.73 -1.16
CA VAL A 114 14.68 2.38 -0.74
C VAL A 114 14.97 2.06 0.72
N ALA A 115 14.00 2.20 1.61
CA ALA A 115 14.15 1.91 3.03
C ALA A 115 14.50 0.43 3.28
N GLU A 116 13.89 -0.49 2.53
CA GLU A 116 14.21 -1.92 2.61
C GLU A 116 15.65 -2.21 2.14
N ASN A 117 16.13 -1.55 1.08
CA ASN A 117 17.51 -1.69 0.64
C ASN A 117 18.52 -1.18 1.69
N VAL A 118 18.22 -0.04 2.31
CA VAL A 118 19.03 0.48 3.41
C VAL A 118 18.99 -0.49 4.60
N GLY A 119 17.81 -0.98 4.98
CA GLY A 119 17.64 -1.95 6.05
C GLY A 119 18.35 -3.27 5.78
N THR A 120 18.28 -3.80 4.56
CA THR A 120 18.98 -5.02 4.15
C THR A 120 20.51 -4.86 4.20
N GLY A 121 21.02 -3.69 3.86
CA GLY A 121 22.45 -3.39 3.95
C GLY A 121 22.97 -3.19 5.37
N THR A 122 22.10 -2.85 6.33
CA THR A 122 22.46 -2.55 7.72
C THR A 122 21.97 -3.62 8.71
N TRP A 123 20.95 -4.39 8.38
CA TRP A 123 20.34 -5.42 9.22
C TRP A 123 20.68 -6.82 8.70
N LEU A 124 20.70 -7.78 9.62
CA LEU A 124 21.08 -9.17 9.35
C LEU A 124 19.94 -9.99 8.77
N TYR A 125 19.22 -9.51 7.75
CA TYR A 125 18.34 -10.38 6.99
C TYR A 125 18.71 -10.38 5.51
N ALA A 126 18.61 -11.54 4.87
CA ALA A 126 18.97 -11.74 3.48
C ALA A 126 17.74 -12.15 2.67
N GLY A 127 17.69 -11.74 1.40
CA GLY A 127 16.74 -12.27 0.44
C GLY A 127 16.98 -13.77 0.18
N ALA A 128 16.03 -14.44 -0.42
CA ALA A 128 16.11 -15.88 -0.73
C ALA A 128 17.31 -16.24 -1.63
N ASP A 129 17.79 -15.28 -2.40
CA ASP A 129 18.94 -15.38 -3.29
C ASP A 129 20.29 -15.05 -2.63
N GLY A 130 20.27 -14.68 -1.35
CA GLY A 130 21.47 -14.28 -0.60
C GLY A 130 22.07 -12.94 -1.01
N ILE A 131 21.39 -12.17 -1.88
CA ILE A 131 21.86 -10.87 -2.34
C ILE A 131 21.50 -9.79 -1.33
N ALA A 132 22.46 -8.94 -0.98
CA ALA A 132 22.27 -7.83 -0.04
C ALA A 132 21.40 -6.70 -0.58
N MET A 133 21.13 -6.66 -1.88
CA MET A 133 20.30 -5.62 -2.51
C MET A 133 18.95 -6.19 -2.93
N VAL A 134 17.88 -5.51 -2.53
CA VAL A 134 16.52 -5.91 -2.88
C VAL A 134 16.22 -5.60 -4.35
N SER A 135 15.76 -6.59 -5.09
CA SER A 135 15.51 -6.48 -6.53
C SER A 135 14.36 -5.51 -6.88
N LEU A 136 14.34 -5.01 -8.12
CA LEU A 136 13.22 -4.20 -8.63
C LEU A 136 11.88 -4.94 -8.63
N ALA A 137 11.88 -6.25 -8.79
CA ALA A 137 10.66 -7.07 -8.67
C ALA A 137 10.02 -6.94 -7.27
N LYS A 138 10.80 -6.60 -6.27
CA LYS A 138 10.33 -6.34 -4.92
C LYS A 138 9.58 -5.01 -4.81
N LEU A 139 9.97 -4.00 -5.60
CA LEU A 139 9.23 -2.73 -5.69
C LEU A 139 7.78 -2.96 -6.12
N GLU A 140 7.55 -3.82 -7.11
CA GLU A 140 6.22 -4.18 -7.57
C GLU A 140 5.43 -4.92 -6.47
N SER A 141 6.07 -5.82 -5.74
CA SER A 141 5.46 -6.50 -4.60
C SER A 141 5.04 -5.51 -3.51
N TRP A 142 5.87 -4.52 -3.19
CA TRP A 142 5.53 -3.45 -2.25
C TRP A 142 4.35 -2.61 -2.73
N TYR A 143 4.28 -2.32 -4.02
CA TYR A 143 3.18 -1.58 -4.60
C TYR A 143 1.84 -2.31 -4.41
N LEU A 144 1.80 -3.62 -4.68
CA LEU A 144 0.60 -4.43 -4.51
C LEU A 144 0.23 -4.64 -3.03
N LEU A 145 1.20 -4.85 -2.15
CA LEU A 145 0.94 -5.01 -0.71
C LEU A 145 0.48 -3.70 -0.06
N LEU A 146 1.03 -2.57 -0.50
CA LEU A 146 0.57 -1.26 -0.06
C LEU A 146 -0.90 -1.03 -0.45
N TYR A 147 -1.31 -1.48 -1.63
CA TYR A 147 -2.69 -1.44 -2.05
C TYR A 147 -3.60 -2.26 -1.14
N VAL A 148 -3.21 -3.48 -0.78
CA VAL A 148 -3.98 -4.32 0.16
C VAL A 148 -4.14 -3.62 1.51
N SER A 149 -3.06 -3.03 2.03
CA SER A 149 -3.08 -2.26 3.28
C SER A 149 -4.01 -1.04 3.18
N PHE A 150 -3.93 -0.30 2.08
CA PHE A 150 -4.78 0.85 1.81
C PHE A 150 -6.26 0.46 1.78
N VAL A 151 -6.63 -0.55 0.98
CA VAL A 151 -8.02 -1.03 0.89
C VAL A 151 -8.55 -1.47 2.25
N THR A 152 -7.74 -2.17 3.04
CA THR A 152 -8.12 -2.59 4.40
C THR A 152 -8.41 -1.38 5.29
N VAL A 153 -7.55 -0.36 5.26
CA VAL A 153 -7.73 0.87 6.05
C VAL A 153 -8.98 1.64 5.61
N THR A 154 -9.35 1.62 4.33
CA THR A 154 -10.55 2.32 3.84
C THR A 154 -11.86 1.81 4.45
N VAL A 155 -11.88 0.60 5.01
CA VAL A 155 -13.04 0.10 5.80
C VAL A 155 -13.34 1.02 6.99
N ALA A 156 -12.28 1.47 7.68
CA ALA A 156 -12.38 2.34 8.85
C ALA A 156 -12.44 3.83 8.47
N MET A 157 -12.14 4.18 7.21
CA MET A 157 -11.99 5.56 6.74
C MET A 157 -12.93 5.86 5.57
N ARG A 158 -14.17 5.36 5.64
CA ARG A 158 -15.16 5.47 4.54
C ARG A 158 -15.50 6.90 4.16
N ASP A 159 -15.46 7.82 5.10
CA ASP A 159 -15.76 9.25 4.87
C ASP A 159 -14.72 9.91 3.93
N ALA A 160 -13.53 9.34 3.82
CA ALA A 160 -12.50 9.77 2.87
C ALA A 160 -12.76 9.29 1.42
N LEU A 161 -13.73 8.39 1.21
CA LEU A 161 -14.01 7.78 -0.09
C LEU A 161 -15.18 8.48 -0.76
N ILE A 162 -14.90 9.26 -1.79
CA ILE A 162 -15.92 10.03 -2.52
C ILE A 162 -16.17 9.37 -3.88
N PRO A 163 -17.40 8.90 -4.16
CA PRO A 163 -17.70 8.19 -5.40
C PRO A 163 -17.69 9.08 -6.64
N THR A 164 -17.89 10.41 -6.46
CA THR A 164 -17.94 11.40 -7.54
C THR A 164 -16.67 12.22 -7.62
N PRO A 165 -16.29 12.76 -8.81
CA PRO A 165 -15.17 13.66 -8.93
C PRO A 165 -15.37 14.95 -8.11
N ILE A 166 -14.32 15.38 -7.41
CA ILE A 166 -14.30 16.69 -6.74
C ILE A 166 -14.05 17.76 -7.79
N THR A 167 -14.97 18.71 -7.92
CA THR A 167 -14.83 19.92 -8.74
C THR A 167 -14.32 21.07 -7.86
N LYS A 168 -13.35 21.85 -8.34
CA LYS A 168 -12.74 22.96 -7.58
C LYS A 168 -13.73 24.02 -7.08
N THR A 169 -14.97 24.04 -7.59
CA THR A 169 -16.00 25.03 -7.25
C THR A 169 -16.53 24.88 -5.82
N HIS A 170 -16.37 23.76 -5.14
CA HIS A 170 -16.89 23.55 -3.79
C HIS A 170 -15.89 23.91 -2.68
N ALA A 171 -14.63 24.21 -3.01
CA ALA A 171 -13.59 24.52 -2.02
C ALA A 171 -13.70 25.94 -1.44
N THR A 172 -14.55 26.81 -2.01
CA THR A 172 -14.64 28.23 -1.61
C THR A 172 -15.91 28.61 -0.84
N SER A 173 -16.85 27.69 -0.62
CA SER A 173 -18.17 28.02 -0.04
C SER A 173 -18.38 27.62 1.42
N GLU A 174 -17.45 26.93 2.06
CA GLU A 174 -17.57 26.54 3.49
C GLU A 174 -16.69 27.36 4.45
N GLY A 175 -16.14 28.45 3.98
CA GLY A 175 -15.33 29.38 4.78
C GLY A 175 -16.03 30.73 5.02
N ARG A 176 -17.18 30.71 5.68
CA ARG A 176 -17.75 31.90 6.32
C ARG A 176 -18.41 31.54 7.63
#